data_970742abb6f13ece892282fd61470d13
#
_entry.id   970742abb6f13ece892282fd61470d13
#
_cell.length_a   1.000
_cell.length_b   1.000
_cell.length_c   1.000
_cell.angle_alpha   90.00
_cell.angle_beta   90.00
_cell.angle_gamma   90.00
#
_symmetry.space_group_name_H-M   'P 1'
#
loop_
_entity.id
_entity.type
_entity.pdbx_description
1 polymer ?
#
loop_
_entity_poly.entity_id
_entity_poly.type
_entity_poly.pdbx_seq_one_letter_code
_entity_poly.pdbx_strand_id
1 'polypeptide(L)'
;DRGRWVHNGETLQLEVNEKDLDNALHGLVGSAVFHVAAQTESAVTLETIVKPSAGYPFELLISVTYELTDSGIKTTHTAKNIGVEKAPYMVGTHPYFQIAGTATEDLEFKTDARSVDLVDERKIPIGKQSIKGTEFDLTDWRKLGNCNFDHGFGELVRDEHGHGHHYLRSPKGELLDVWQSA
;
A
#
# COMPACT_ATOMS: atom_id res chain seq x y z
N ASP A 1 9.39 -4.43 13.03
CA ASP A 1 9.41 -4.89 14.40
C ASP A 1 10.35 -4.02 15.23
N ARG A 2 9.88 -3.35 16.27
CA ARG A 2 10.66 -2.47 17.17
C ARG A 2 11.48 -1.39 16.46
N GLY A 3 11.14 -1.06 15.23
CA GLY A 3 11.90 -0.13 14.39
C GLY A 3 13.30 -0.60 14.00
N ARG A 4 13.64 -1.88 14.23
CA ARG A 4 14.99 -2.41 13.98
C ARG A 4 15.05 -3.17 12.66
N TRP A 5 16.12 -2.92 11.94
CA TRP A 5 16.47 -3.66 10.73
C TRP A 5 17.99 -3.71 10.56
N VAL A 6 18.48 -4.61 9.71
CA VAL A 6 19.91 -4.82 9.51
C VAL A 6 20.30 -4.42 8.09
N HIS A 7 21.32 -3.61 7.96
CA HIS A 7 21.92 -3.23 6.69
C HIS A 7 23.44 -3.44 6.77
N ASN A 8 23.99 -4.23 5.84
CA ASN A 8 25.44 -4.54 5.79
C ASN A 8 26.03 -5.02 7.13
N GLY A 9 25.25 -5.74 7.94
CA GLY A 9 25.69 -6.25 9.24
C GLY A 9 25.51 -5.27 10.42
N GLU A 10 25.14 -4.03 10.16
CA GLU A 10 24.82 -3.04 11.19
C GLU A 10 23.33 -3.01 11.49
N THR A 11 22.97 -2.92 12.76
CA THR A 11 21.57 -2.73 13.20
C THR A 11 21.25 -1.26 13.19
N LEU A 12 20.27 -0.89 12.40
CA LEU A 12 19.71 0.47 12.32
C LEU A 12 18.41 0.54 13.10
N GLN A 13 18.13 1.71 13.70
CA GLN A 13 16.98 1.97 14.56
C GLN A 13 16.15 3.12 14.00
N LEU A 14 14.95 2.81 13.51
CA LEU A 14 13.91 3.78 13.20
C LEU A 14 13.21 4.23 14.49
N GLU A 15 12.62 5.41 14.46
CA GLU A 15 11.78 5.89 15.57
C GLU A 15 10.54 5.00 15.71
N VAL A 16 10.27 4.54 16.93
CA VAL A 16 9.06 3.81 17.28
C VAL A 16 7.92 4.81 17.49
N ASN A 17 7.01 4.89 16.53
CA ASN A 17 5.87 5.82 16.55
C ASN A 17 4.54 5.14 16.90
N GLU A 18 4.44 3.81 16.81
CA GLU A 18 3.33 3.00 17.30
C GLU A 18 3.72 2.34 18.63
N LYS A 19 3.56 3.10 19.73
CA LYS A 19 4.08 2.71 21.04
C LYS A 19 3.42 1.45 21.62
N ASP A 20 2.12 1.28 21.40
CA ASP A 20 1.34 0.18 21.96
C ASP A 20 1.75 -1.17 21.38
N LEU A 21 2.18 -1.20 20.13
CA LEU A 21 2.66 -2.39 19.43
C LEU A 21 4.19 -2.41 19.27
N ASP A 22 4.89 -1.39 19.78
CA ASP A 22 6.35 -1.25 19.70
C ASP A 22 6.86 -1.36 18.24
N ASN A 23 6.21 -0.62 17.32
CA ASN A 23 6.54 -0.63 15.90
C ASN A 23 6.91 0.76 15.36
N ALA A 24 7.75 0.78 14.32
CA ALA A 24 7.90 1.92 13.43
C ALA A 24 6.92 1.75 12.27
N LEU A 25 5.89 2.58 12.21
CA LEU A 25 4.76 2.47 11.30
C LEU A 25 4.76 3.61 10.27
N HIS A 26 4.20 3.34 9.08
CA HIS A 26 3.96 4.29 7.98
C HIS A 26 5.19 4.91 7.31
N GLY A 27 6.38 4.35 7.54
CA GLY A 27 7.59 4.74 6.83
C GLY A 27 8.06 6.18 7.12
N LEU A 28 8.76 6.78 6.15
CA LEU A 28 9.54 8.01 6.37
C LEU A 28 8.89 9.27 5.79
N VAL A 29 7.81 9.14 5.00
CA VAL A 29 7.19 10.27 4.29
C VAL A 29 5.74 10.56 4.70
N GLY A 30 5.21 9.85 5.70
CA GLY A 30 3.82 10.02 6.15
C GLY A 30 3.47 11.45 6.63
N SER A 31 4.44 12.17 7.17
CA SER A 31 4.30 13.59 7.59
C SER A 31 5.15 14.56 6.75
N ALA A 32 5.77 14.09 5.66
CA ALA A 32 6.61 14.93 4.83
C ALA A 32 5.78 15.94 4.04
N VAL A 33 6.32 17.14 3.88
CA VAL A 33 5.74 18.13 3.00
C VAL A 33 6.22 17.86 1.57
N PHE A 34 5.27 17.65 0.66
CA PHE A 34 5.53 17.55 -0.76
C PHE A 34 5.29 18.90 -1.43
N HIS A 35 6.06 19.19 -2.45
CA HIS A 35 5.89 20.38 -3.28
C HIS A 35 5.60 19.98 -4.73
N VAL A 36 4.93 20.86 -5.47
CA VAL A 36 4.61 20.62 -6.87
C VAL A 36 5.89 20.75 -7.70
N ALA A 37 6.28 19.64 -8.34
CA ALA A 37 7.42 19.59 -9.26
C ALA A 37 6.99 19.84 -10.72
N ALA A 38 5.81 19.34 -11.10
CA ALA A 38 5.23 19.55 -12.41
C ALA A 38 3.70 19.50 -12.34
N GLN A 39 3.05 20.22 -13.26
CA GLN A 39 1.59 20.23 -13.37
C GLN A 39 1.16 20.46 -14.82
N THR A 40 0.11 19.73 -15.22
CA THR A 40 -0.62 19.91 -16.48
C THR A 40 -2.12 20.05 -16.18
N GLU A 41 -2.97 20.09 -17.20
CA GLU A 41 -4.42 20.07 -17.02
C GLU A 41 -4.95 18.76 -16.42
N SER A 42 -4.26 17.63 -16.69
CA SER A 42 -4.70 16.30 -16.28
C SER A 42 -3.75 15.58 -15.32
N ALA A 43 -2.61 16.17 -14.97
CA ALA A 43 -1.64 15.53 -14.09
C ALA A 43 -0.92 16.51 -13.17
N VAL A 44 -0.55 16.01 -11.97
CA VAL A 44 0.32 16.73 -11.04
C VAL A 44 1.38 15.77 -10.50
N THR A 45 2.62 16.21 -10.48
CA THR A 45 3.74 15.52 -9.84
C THR A 45 4.14 16.26 -8.58
N LEU A 46 4.14 15.55 -7.48
CA LEU A 46 4.57 16.06 -6.17
C LEU A 46 5.88 15.39 -5.77
N GLU A 47 6.79 16.13 -5.16
CA GLU A 47 8.11 15.63 -4.76
C GLU A 47 8.47 15.99 -3.33
N THR A 48 9.22 15.10 -2.70
CA THR A 48 9.90 15.35 -1.42
C THR A 48 11.23 14.59 -1.36
N ILE A 49 12.10 14.99 -0.44
CA ILE A 49 13.37 14.32 -0.20
C ILE A 49 13.33 13.62 1.16
N VAL A 50 13.58 12.32 1.15
CA VAL A 50 13.96 11.58 2.36
C VAL A 50 15.42 11.88 2.64
N LYS A 51 15.67 12.59 3.74
CA LYS A 51 17.02 12.92 4.19
C LYS A 51 17.60 11.81 5.06
N PRO A 52 18.93 11.64 5.05
CA PRO A 52 19.57 10.66 5.93
C PRO A 52 19.23 10.88 7.40
N SER A 53 18.98 9.79 8.10
CA SER A 53 18.73 9.74 9.54
C SER A 53 19.45 8.54 10.17
N ALA A 54 19.53 8.48 11.49
CA ALA A 54 20.17 7.36 12.19
C ALA A 54 19.53 6.00 11.85
N GLY A 55 18.22 5.98 11.62
CA GLY A 55 17.50 4.76 11.27
C GLY A 55 17.44 4.45 9.77
N TYR A 56 17.80 5.41 8.91
CA TYR A 56 17.80 5.28 7.45
C TYR A 56 18.82 6.23 6.85
N PRO A 57 20.09 5.84 6.74
CA PRO A 57 21.19 6.74 6.35
C PRO A 57 21.30 6.99 4.85
N PHE A 58 20.19 6.98 4.13
CA PHE A 58 20.14 7.14 2.67
C PHE A 58 19.36 8.38 2.28
N GLU A 59 19.64 8.88 1.08
CA GLU A 59 18.96 10.04 0.52
C GLU A 59 18.20 9.65 -0.74
N LEU A 60 16.87 9.86 -0.73
CA LEU A 60 16.00 9.52 -1.85
C LEU A 60 15.16 10.74 -2.25
N LEU A 61 15.04 10.98 -3.55
CA LEU A 61 14.00 11.81 -4.11
C LEU A 61 12.77 10.93 -4.35
N ILE A 62 11.67 11.25 -3.70
CA ILE A 62 10.39 10.57 -3.85
C ILE A 62 9.47 11.45 -4.68
N SER A 63 8.91 10.89 -5.74
CA SER A 63 7.92 11.57 -6.58
C SER A 63 6.63 10.77 -6.62
N VAL A 64 5.50 11.46 -6.53
CA VAL A 64 4.17 10.89 -6.72
C VAL A 64 3.46 11.67 -7.81
N THR A 65 3.09 10.98 -8.89
CA THR A 65 2.31 11.56 -9.99
C THR A 65 0.89 11.05 -9.93
N TYR A 66 -0.07 11.97 -9.88
CA TYR A 66 -1.50 11.70 -10.07
C TYR A 66 -1.89 12.15 -11.48
N GLU A 67 -2.46 11.24 -12.25
CA GLU A 67 -2.87 11.46 -13.63
C GLU A 67 -4.32 11.08 -13.83
N LEU A 68 -5.13 12.00 -14.33
CA LEU A 68 -6.50 11.71 -14.77
C LEU A 68 -6.44 10.94 -16.09
N THR A 69 -7.19 9.84 -16.15
CA THR A 69 -7.38 9.03 -17.35
C THR A 69 -8.86 9.04 -17.74
N ASP A 70 -9.18 8.49 -18.91
CA ASP A 70 -10.59 8.40 -19.37
C ASP A 70 -11.48 7.58 -18.43
N SER A 71 -10.89 6.70 -17.61
CA SER A 71 -11.62 5.77 -16.72
C SER A 71 -11.34 5.95 -15.22
N GLY A 72 -10.50 6.89 -14.83
CA GLY A 72 -10.19 7.07 -13.41
C GLY A 72 -8.90 7.84 -13.15
N ILE A 73 -8.19 7.47 -12.09
CA ILE A 73 -6.94 8.11 -11.68
C ILE A 73 -5.83 7.05 -11.66
N LYS A 74 -4.71 7.37 -12.31
CA LYS A 74 -3.47 6.62 -12.20
C LYS A 74 -2.53 7.33 -11.24
N THR A 75 -2.07 6.60 -10.23
CA THR A 75 -1.03 7.09 -9.30
C THR A 75 0.28 6.35 -9.56
N THR A 76 1.35 7.11 -9.82
CA THR A 76 2.68 6.54 -10.05
C THR A 76 3.62 7.00 -8.95
N HIS A 77 4.25 6.05 -8.26
CA HIS A 77 5.27 6.31 -7.25
C HIS A 77 6.64 6.05 -7.84
N THR A 78 7.54 6.99 -7.68
CA THR A 78 8.93 6.88 -8.12
C THR A 78 9.87 7.21 -6.97
N ALA A 79 10.92 6.42 -6.81
CA ALA A 79 12.02 6.71 -5.92
C ALA A 79 13.32 6.76 -6.71
N LYS A 80 14.04 7.85 -6.59
CA LYS A 80 15.38 8.01 -7.16
C LYS A 80 16.38 8.08 -6.03
N ASN A 81 17.33 7.16 -6.00
CA ASN A 81 18.47 7.28 -5.10
C ASN A 81 19.35 8.44 -5.55
N ILE A 82 19.44 9.46 -4.73
CA ILE A 82 20.29 10.66 -4.96
C ILE A 82 21.51 10.68 -4.03
N GLY A 83 21.61 9.68 -3.12
CA GLY A 83 22.78 9.44 -2.30
C GLY A 83 23.84 8.58 -3.03
N VAL A 84 24.89 8.21 -2.30
CA VAL A 84 26.05 7.48 -2.87
C VAL A 84 25.95 5.96 -2.68
N GLU A 85 25.20 5.49 -1.69
CA GLU A 85 25.06 4.07 -1.35
C GLU A 85 23.74 3.48 -1.85
N LYS A 86 23.72 2.16 -2.04
CA LYS A 86 22.47 1.45 -2.39
C LYS A 86 21.49 1.52 -1.23
N ALA A 87 20.32 2.08 -1.47
CA ALA A 87 19.26 2.24 -0.50
C ALA A 87 18.17 1.18 -0.71
N PRO A 88 17.71 0.47 0.33
CA PRO A 88 16.49 -0.32 0.25
C PRO A 88 15.28 0.59 0.15
N TYR A 89 14.33 0.24 -0.70
CA TYR A 89 13.11 1.00 -0.90
C TYR A 89 11.90 0.09 -0.99
N MET A 90 10.84 0.51 -0.33
CA MET A 90 9.51 -0.08 -0.40
C MET A 90 8.47 1.04 -0.35
N VAL A 91 7.37 0.88 -1.07
CA VAL A 91 6.26 1.82 -1.04
C VAL A 91 4.95 1.09 -0.77
N GLY A 92 4.08 1.72 0.00
CA GLY A 92 2.71 1.33 0.21
C GLY A 92 1.84 2.57 0.22
N THR A 93 0.59 2.44 -0.23
CA THR A 93 -0.43 3.47 -0.17
C THR A 93 -1.60 3.00 0.68
N HIS A 94 -2.31 3.93 1.29
CA HIS A 94 -3.48 3.63 2.10
C HIS A 94 -4.69 4.45 1.64
N PRO A 95 -5.20 4.20 0.42
CA PRO A 95 -6.35 4.95 -0.10
C PRO A 95 -7.64 4.53 0.60
N TYR A 96 -8.57 5.47 0.71
CA TYR A 96 -9.94 5.23 1.15
C TYR A 96 -10.88 5.42 -0.04
N PHE A 97 -11.77 4.45 -0.25
CA PHE A 97 -12.71 4.47 -1.36
C PHE A 97 -14.13 4.55 -0.86
N GLN A 98 -14.96 5.27 -1.62
CA GLN A 98 -16.40 5.34 -1.44
C GLN A 98 -17.08 5.20 -2.82
N ILE A 99 -18.12 4.41 -2.90
CA ILE A 99 -18.89 4.22 -4.14
C ILE A 99 -20.30 4.77 -3.96
N ALA A 100 -20.59 5.84 -4.70
CA ALA A 100 -21.95 6.41 -4.85
C ALA A 100 -22.71 6.63 -3.53
N GLY A 101 -22.01 6.92 -2.43
CA GLY A 101 -22.62 7.09 -1.10
C GLY A 101 -23.16 5.80 -0.48
N THR A 102 -22.82 4.63 -1.03
CA THR A 102 -23.20 3.32 -0.47
C THR A 102 -22.45 3.07 0.84
N ALA A 103 -23.16 2.59 1.85
CA ALA A 103 -22.55 2.18 3.11
C ALA A 103 -21.59 0.99 2.89
N THR A 104 -20.47 0.95 3.63
CA THR A 104 -19.42 -0.06 3.45
C THR A 104 -19.95 -1.48 3.60
N GLU A 105 -20.87 -1.69 4.55
CA GLU A 105 -21.49 -3.00 4.80
C GLU A 105 -22.35 -3.50 3.64
N ASP A 106 -22.78 -2.62 2.74
CA ASP A 106 -23.58 -2.97 1.56
C ASP A 106 -22.73 -3.19 0.31
N LEU A 107 -21.46 -2.84 0.34
CA LEU A 107 -20.56 -3.10 -0.76
C LEU A 107 -20.19 -4.59 -0.84
N GLU A 108 -19.90 -5.05 -2.05
CA GLU A 108 -19.28 -6.34 -2.30
C GLU A 108 -17.82 -6.13 -2.73
N PHE A 109 -16.95 -7.00 -2.27
CA PHE A 109 -15.53 -6.98 -2.57
C PHE A 109 -15.09 -8.29 -3.22
N LYS A 110 -14.11 -8.19 -4.11
CA LYS A 110 -13.42 -9.31 -4.74
C LYS A 110 -11.94 -8.95 -4.95
N THR A 111 -11.06 -9.94 -4.85
CA THR A 111 -9.63 -9.75 -5.09
C THR A 111 -9.02 -10.89 -5.87
N ASP A 112 -7.94 -10.60 -6.61
CA ASP A 112 -7.12 -11.60 -7.30
C ASP A 112 -6.06 -12.25 -6.38
N ALA A 113 -6.05 -11.95 -5.09
CA ALA A 113 -5.15 -12.56 -4.12
C ALA A 113 -5.39 -14.07 -3.96
N ARG A 114 -4.35 -14.80 -3.56
CA ARG A 114 -4.40 -16.25 -3.29
C ARG A 114 -3.89 -16.60 -1.89
N SER A 115 -3.24 -15.66 -1.22
CA SER A 115 -2.75 -15.86 0.14
C SER A 115 -3.11 -14.68 1.04
N VAL A 116 -3.09 -14.94 2.34
CA VAL A 116 -3.20 -13.95 3.40
C VAL A 116 -2.02 -14.12 4.35
N ASP A 117 -1.48 -12.99 4.81
CA ASP A 117 -0.43 -12.98 5.81
C ASP A 117 -1.01 -13.24 7.19
N LEU A 118 -0.42 -14.20 7.90
CA LEU A 118 -0.68 -14.43 9.32
C LEU A 118 0.17 -13.47 10.13
N VAL A 119 -0.42 -12.87 11.15
CA VAL A 119 0.26 -11.91 12.02
C VAL A 119 0.18 -12.34 13.48
N ASP A 120 1.17 -11.95 14.26
CA ASP A 120 1.16 -12.08 15.72
C ASP A 120 0.31 -10.98 16.39
N GLU A 121 0.30 -10.97 17.72
CA GLU A 121 -0.44 -9.97 18.53
C GLU A 121 0.07 -8.53 18.30
N ARG A 122 1.28 -8.37 17.79
CA ARG A 122 1.90 -7.09 17.43
C ARG A 122 1.75 -6.71 15.97
N LYS A 123 0.91 -7.44 15.22
CA LYS A 123 0.71 -7.25 13.78
C LYS A 123 1.96 -7.52 12.93
N ILE A 124 2.92 -8.31 13.45
CA ILE A 124 4.11 -8.70 12.71
C ILE A 124 3.79 -9.96 11.89
N PRO A 125 4.09 -9.99 10.58
CA PRO A 125 3.91 -11.19 9.77
C PRO A 125 4.75 -12.36 10.29
N ILE A 126 4.10 -13.50 10.54
CA ILE A 126 4.71 -14.74 11.04
C ILE A 126 4.59 -15.90 10.05
N GLY A 127 3.85 -15.72 8.98
CA GLY A 127 3.65 -16.73 7.95
C GLY A 127 2.61 -16.33 6.93
N LYS A 128 2.30 -17.26 6.04
CA LYS A 128 1.25 -17.12 5.02
C LYS A 128 0.38 -18.36 4.99
N GLN A 129 -0.86 -18.20 4.58
CA GLN A 129 -1.74 -19.31 4.24
C GLN A 129 -2.55 -19.01 2.97
N SER A 130 -3.01 -20.08 2.29
CA SER A 130 -3.98 -19.95 1.19
C SER A 130 -5.29 -19.40 1.73
N ILE A 131 -5.91 -18.47 1.00
CA ILE A 131 -7.24 -17.95 1.34
C ILE A 131 -8.35 -18.92 0.97
N LYS A 132 -8.11 -19.87 0.06
CA LYS A 132 -9.12 -20.78 -0.50
C LYS A 132 -9.84 -21.58 0.58
N GLY A 133 -11.16 -21.42 0.66
CA GLY A 133 -12.02 -22.14 1.60
C GLY A 133 -11.92 -21.64 3.05
N THR A 134 -11.30 -20.51 3.29
CA THR A 134 -11.22 -19.84 4.60
C THR A 134 -12.17 -18.64 4.68
N GLU A 135 -12.24 -18.00 5.84
CA GLU A 135 -12.96 -16.73 5.99
C GLU A 135 -12.35 -15.59 5.15
N PHE A 136 -11.10 -15.74 4.70
CA PHE A 136 -10.39 -14.79 3.85
C PHE A 136 -10.58 -15.06 2.35
N ASP A 137 -11.40 -16.04 1.96
CA ASP A 137 -11.66 -16.35 0.55
C ASP A 137 -12.51 -15.24 -0.09
N LEU A 138 -11.84 -14.34 -0.75
CA LEU A 138 -12.40 -13.19 -1.46
C LEU A 138 -12.17 -13.30 -2.98
N THR A 139 -11.97 -14.52 -3.47
CA THR A 139 -11.78 -14.80 -4.91
C THR A 139 -13.07 -14.66 -5.71
N ASP A 140 -14.21 -14.71 -5.04
CA ASP A 140 -15.53 -14.40 -5.57
C ASP A 140 -16.12 -13.17 -4.85
N TRP A 141 -17.17 -12.58 -5.44
CA TRP A 141 -17.87 -11.46 -4.85
C TRP A 141 -18.43 -11.80 -3.46
N ARG A 142 -18.02 -11.02 -2.48
CA ARG A 142 -18.47 -11.17 -1.10
C ARG A 142 -18.92 -9.83 -0.53
N LYS A 143 -20.12 -9.82 0.02
CA LYS A 143 -20.63 -8.66 0.76
C LYS A 143 -19.73 -8.39 1.96
N LEU A 144 -19.29 -7.13 2.10
CA LEU A 144 -18.40 -6.72 3.20
C LEU A 144 -19.09 -6.88 4.55
N GLY A 145 -20.35 -6.47 4.67
CA GLY A 145 -21.13 -6.70 5.88
C GLY A 145 -20.38 -6.32 7.15
N ASN A 146 -20.19 -7.29 8.03
CA ASN A 146 -19.41 -7.13 9.26
C ASN A 146 -17.96 -7.65 9.14
N CYS A 147 -17.43 -7.75 7.90
CA CYS A 147 -16.05 -8.15 7.71
C CYS A 147 -15.11 -7.11 8.34
N ASN A 148 -14.18 -7.58 9.12
CA ASN A 148 -13.12 -6.76 9.73
C ASN A 148 -11.76 -7.34 9.31
N PHE A 149 -11.29 -6.96 8.14
CA PHE A 149 -10.01 -7.41 7.61
C PHE A 149 -8.95 -6.32 7.82
N ASP A 150 -7.92 -6.68 8.55
CA ASP A 150 -6.70 -5.89 8.73
C ASP A 150 -5.50 -6.82 8.46
N HIS A 151 -5.46 -7.38 7.24
CA HIS A 151 -4.52 -8.43 6.85
C HIS A 151 -3.86 -8.08 5.52
N GLY A 152 -2.61 -8.48 5.35
CA GLY A 152 -1.92 -8.47 4.06
C GLY A 152 -2.46 -9.59 3.16
N PHE A 153 -2.91 -9.25 1.97
CA PHE A 153 -3.28 -10.22 0.93
C PHE A 153 -2.20 -10.23 -0.15
N GLY A 154 -1.78 -11.41 -0.56
CA GLY A 154 -0.67 -11.56 -1.48
C GLY A 154 -0.91 -12.61 -2.58
N GLU A 155 0.16 -12.89 -3.33
CA GLU A 155 0.13 -13.85 -4.44
C GLU A 155 -0.96 -13.52 -5.45
N LEU A 156 -1.00 -12.24 -5.87
CA LEU A 156 -1.99 -11.76 -6.83
C LEU A 156 -1.85 -12.49 -8.16
N VAL A 157 -2.96 -13.02 -8.66
CA VAL A 157 -3.04 -13.42 -10.07
C VAL A 157 -3.02 -12.14 -10.90
N ARG A 158 -2.14 -12.13 -11.89
CA ARG A 158 -1.93 -10.93 -12.70
C ARG A 158 -2.55 -11.10 -14.07
N ASP A 159 -3.07 -10.00 -14.61
CA ASP A 159 -3.57 -9.93 -15.97
C ASP A 159 -2.43 -9.96 -17.00
N GLU A 160 -2.75 -9.84 -18.28
CA GLU A 160 -1.80 -9.81 -19.39
C GLU A 160 -0.84 -8.61 -19.37
N HIS A 161 -1.17 -7.57 -18.60
CA HIS A 161 -0.34 -6.37 -18.38
C HIS A 161 0.49 -6.44 -17.11
N GLY A 162 0.37 -7.53 -16.36
CA GLY A 162 1.07 -7.73 -15.09
C GLY A 162 0.39 -7.04 -13.90
N HIS A 163 -0.88 -6.66 -14.01
CA HIS A 163 -1.62 -6.00 -12.95
C HIS A 163 -2.40 -7.01 -12.11
N GLY A 164 -2.40 -6.85 -10.80
CA GLY A 164 -3.31 -7.51 -9.89
C GLY A 164 -4.46 -6.58 -9.55
N HIS A 165 -5.68 -7.12 -9.44
CA HIS A 165 -6.90 -6.35 -9.32
C HIS A 165 -7.62 -6.59 -8.01
N HIS A 166 -8.29 -5.54 -7.54
CA HIS A 166 -9.19 -5.53 -6.40
C HIS A 166 -10.45 -4.76 -6.79
N TYR A 167 -11.61 -5.36 -6.54
CA TYR A 167 -12.85 -4.80 -7.03
C TYR A 167 -13.81 -4.50 -5.88
N LEU A 168 -14.45 -3.34 -5.94
CA LEU A 168 -15.57 -2.97 -5.10
C LEU A 168 -16.80 -2.74 -5.98
N ARG A 169 -17.95 -3.26 -5.57
CA ARG A 169 -19.22 -3.11 -6.29
C ARG A 169 -20.32 -2.67 -5.35
N SER A 170 -21.12 -1.70 -5.80
CA SER A 170 -22.36 -1.32 -5.11
C SER A 170 -23.54 -2.23 -5.50
N PRO A 171 -24.60 -2.28 -4.69
CA PRO A 171 -25.84 -2.99 -5.06
C PRO A 171 -26.51 -2.47 -6.34
N LYS A 172 -26.19 -1.25 -6.76
CA LYS A 172 -26.71 -0.63 -8.00
C LYS A 172 -25.86 -0.96 -9.22
N GLY A 173 -24.72 -1.64 -9.03
CA GLY A 173 -23.84 -2.07 -10.09
C GLY A 173 -22.70 -1.10 -10.43
N GLU A 174 -22.53 0.00 -9.67
CA GLU A 174 -21.32 0.80 -9.82
C GLU A 174 -20.11 -0.02 -9.39
N LEU A 175 -19.07 0.01 -10.20
CA LEU A 175 -17.84 -0.79 -10.03
C LEU A 175 -16.63 0.13 -9.90
N LEU A 176 -15.81 -0.13 -8.89
CA LEU A 176 -14.46 0.40 -8.76
C LEU A 176 -13.47 -0.75 -8.94
N ASP A 177 -12.59 -0.62 -9.91
CA ASP A 177 -11.42 -1.50 -10.11
C ASP A 177 -10.16 -0.77 -9.63
N VAL A 178 -9.53 -1.33 -8.62
CA VAL A 178 -8.25 -0.85 -8.10
C VAL A 178 -7.18 -1.84 -8.53
N TRP A 179 -6.32 -1.43 -9.44
CA TRP A 179 -5.23 -2.26 -9.91
C TRP A 179 -3.86 -1.77 -9.43
N GLN A 180 -2.93 -2.70 -9.33
CA GLN A 180 -1.55 -2.40 -8.98
C GLN A 180 -0.59 -3.19 -9.88
N SER A 181 0.46 -2.52 -10.34
CA SER A 181 1.63 -3.20 -10.90
C SER A 181 2.46 -3.81 -9.76
N ALA A 182 3.35 -4.74 -10.07
CA ALA A 182 4.26 -5.32 -9.09
C ALA A 182 5.31 -4.32 -8.65
#